data_ddfe387fcaf7304984b086ae368555bc
#
_entry.id   ddfe387fcaf7304984b086ae368555bc
#
_cell.length_a   1.000
_cell.length_b   1.000
_cell.length_c   1.000
_cell.angle_alpha   90.00
_cell.angle_beta   90.00
_cell.angle_gamma   90.00
#
_symmetry.space_group_name_H-M   'P 1'
#
loop_
_entity.id
_entity.type
_entity.pdbx_description
1 polymer ?
#
loop_
_entity_poly.entity_id
_entity_poly.type
_entity_poly.pdbx_seq_one_letter_code
_entity_poly.pdbx_strand_id
1 'polypeptide(L)'
;MASRLLFRSAVRALTRTGAARAAAPARYMSAGGIPSDEQQATGLEREILTALKRGEDPYNMLKPKHYTGTKDDPNIVPSVNNQRIVGCICEEDNTAVVWFWLHKGETQRCPSCGAHYKLVPHEHHH
;
A
#
# COMPACT_ATOMS: atom_id res chain seq x y z
N MET A 1 -96.30 -1.13 34.78
CA MET A 1 -95.03 -1.57 35.33
C MET A 1 -94.03 -1.63 34.14
N ALA A 2 -93.13 -0.68 34.05
CA ALA A 2 -92.25 -0.53 32.93
C ALA A 2 -90.93 -1.22 33.20
N SER A 3 -90.66 -2.30 32.47
CA SER A 3 -89.37 -2.97 32.50
C SER A 3 -88.40 -2.20 31.60
N ARG A 4 -87.45 -1.56 32.22
CA ARG A 4 -86.37 -0.91 31.47
C ARG A 4 -85.28 -1.93 31.11
N LEU A 5 -85.22 -2.35 29.87
CA LEU A 5 -84.15 -3.11 29.31
C LEU A 5 -82.99 -2.16 29.01
N LEU A 6 -81.93 -2.23 29.80
CA LEU A 6 -80.70 -1.53 29.57
C LEU A 6 -79.87 -2.35 28.59
N PHE A 7 -79.86 -1.91 27.33
CA PHE A 7 -78.91 -2.40 26.36
C PHE A 7 -77.54 -1.79 26.65
N ARG A 8 -76.67 -2.58 27.25
CA ARG A 8 -75.25 -2.27 27.34
C ARG A 8 -74.62 -2.59 25.99
N SER A 9 -74.44 -1.60 25.19
CA SER A 9 -73.59 -1.70 24.01
C SER A 9 -72.12 -1.84 24.43
N ALA A 10 -71.64 -3.06 24.37
CA ALA A 10 -70.18 -3.30 24.52
C ALA A 10 -69.47 -2.82 23.28
N VAL A 11 -68.91 -1.66 23.40
CA VAL A 11 -67.93 -1.16 22.37
C VAL A 11 -66.66 -1.99 22.52
N ARG A 12 -66.52 -2.97 21.67
CA ARG A 12 -65.27 -3.68 21.50
C ARG A 12 -64.26 -2.71 20.91
N ALA A 13 -63.39 -2.18 21.72
CA ALA A 13 -62.20 -1.49 21.28
C ALA A 13 -61.30 -2.51 20.55
N LEU A 14 -61.30 -2.44 19.23
CA LEU A 14 -60.30 -3.12 18.43
C LEU A 14 -58.97 -2.43 18.70
N THR A 15 -58.20 -2.97 19.62
CA THR A 15 -56.78 -2.66 19.74
C THR A 15 -56.10 -3.17 18.48
N ARG A 16 -55.90 -2.30 17.54
CA ARG A 16 -54.96 -2.54 16.44
C ARG A 16 -53.59 -2.77 17.09
N THR A 17 -53.18 -4.01 17.18
CA THR A 17 -51.80 -4.36 17.40
C THR A 17 -51.04 -3.86 16.18
N GLY A 18 -50.45 -2.69 16.34
CA GLY A 18 -49.52 -2.16 15.36
C GLY A 18 -48.43 -3.21 15.14
N ALA A 19 -48.43 -3.82 13.96
CA ALA A 19 -47.33 -4.66 13.56
C ALA A 19 -46.07 -3.82 13.72
N ALA A 20 -45.22 -4.20 14.67
CA ALA A 20 -43.92 -3.62 14.81
C ALA A 20 -43.22 -3.83 13.44
N ARG A 21 -43.11 -2.77 12.66
CA ARG A 21 -42.24 -2.77 11.49
C ARG A 21 -40.89 -3.13 12.01
N ALA A 22 -40.44 -4.35 11.72
CA ALA A 22 -39.06 -4.72 11.92
C ALA A 22 -38.22 -3.63 11.22
N ALA A 23 -37.51 -2.85 12.03
CA ALA A 23 -36.56 -1.88 11.51
C ALA A 23 -35.57 -2.65 10.65
N ALA A 24 -35.55 -2.37 9.36
CA ALA A 24 -34.54 -2.92 8.49
C ALA A 24 -33.18 -2.62 9.14
N PRO A 25 -32.26 -3.59 9.17
CA PRO A 25 -30.96 -3.33 9.75
C PRO A 25 -30.37 -2.12 9.03
N ALA A 26 -30.14 -1.05 9.79
CA ALA A 26 -29.46 0.10 9.27
C ALA A 26 -28.11 -0.40 8.75
N ARG A 27 -27.92 -0.34 7.44
CA ARG A 27 -26.60 -0.56 6.88
C ARG A 27 -25.74 0.56 7.44
N TYR A 28 -24.88 0.21 8.37
CA TYR A 28 -23.88 1.11 8.89
C TYR A 28 -22.99 1.49 7.70
N MET A 29 -23.28 2.60 7.09
CA MET A 29 -22.29 3.33 6.32
C MET A 29 -21.17 3.62 7.30
N SER A 30 -19.95 3.23 6.96
CA SER A 30 -18.78 3.40 7.82
C SER A 30 -18.82 4.76 8.54
N ALA A 31 -18.57 4.76 9.82
CA ALA A 31 -18.71 5.93 10.71
C ALA A 31 -17.78 7.12 10.37
N GLY A 32 -17.22 7.17 9.20
CA GLY A 32 -16.28 8.19 8.72
C GLY A 32 -16.49 8.66 7.28
N GLY A 33 -17.62 8.31 6.62
CA GLY A 33 -17.84 8.68 5.22
C GLY A 33 -17.04 7.82 4.25
N ILE A 34 -16.40 8.46 3.26
CA ILE A 34 -15.58 7.75 2.26
C ILE A 34 -14.27 7.31 2.93
N PRO A 35 -13.92 6.02 2.88
CA PRO A 35 -12.69 5.53 3.47
C PRO A 35 -11.47 6.14 2.77
N SER A 36 -10.43 6.43 3.53
CA SER A 36 -9.17 6.95 3.00
C SER A 36 -8.38 5.87 2.25
N ASP A 37 -7.44 6.29 1.42
CA ASP A 37 -6.56 5.38 0.69
C ASP A 37 -5.79 4.45 1.63
N GLU A 38 -5.38 4.93 2.79
CA GLU A 38 -4.71 4.11 3.82
C GLU A 38 -5.60 3.00 4.37
N GLN A 39 -6.89 3.23 4.47
CA GLN A 39 -7.85 2.25 4.99
C GLN A 39 -8.21 1.20 3.94
N GLN A 40 -8.22 1.58 2.67
CA GLN A 40 -8.58 0.70 1.57
C GLN A 40 -7.40 0.04 0.89
N ALA A 41 -6.23 0.64 0.92
CA ALA A 41 -5.04 0.11 0.25
C ALA A 41 -4.67 -1.28 0.78
N THR A 42 -4.41 -2.19 -0.15
CA THR A 42 -3.96 -3.56 0.12
C THR A 42 -2.77 -3.91 -0.75
N GLY A 43 -1.99 -4.92 -0.35
CA GLY A 43 -0.86 -5.39 -1.11
C GLY A 43 0.23 -4.32 -1.28
N LEU A 44 0.79 -4.24 -2.47
CA LEU A 44 1.91 -3.36 -2.79
C LEU A 44 1.57 -1.88 -2.60
N GLU A 45 0.35 -1.45 -2.91
CA GLU A 45 -0.09 -0.06 -2.70
C GLU A 45 0.01 0.33 -1.22
N ARG A 46 -0.42 -0.55 -0.33
CA ARG A 46 -0.33 -0.32 1.12
C ARG A 46 1.11 -0.19 1.59
N GLU A 47 2.00 -1.02 1.09
CA GLU A 47 3.43 -0.96 1.41
C GLU A 47 4.04 0.36 0.96
N ILE A 48 3.72 0.79 -0.26
CA ILE A 48 4.19 2.05 -0.81
C ILE A 48 3.70 3.24 0.00
N LEU A 49 2.41 3.32 0.29
CA LEU A 49 1.84 4.39 1.08
C LEU A 49 2.46 4.44 2.49
N THR A 50 2.72 3.27 3.08
CA THR A 50 3.37 3.17 4.38
C THR A 50 4.82 3.65 4.33
N ALA A 51 5.57 3.27 3.30
CA ALA A 51 6.95 3.70 3.10
C ALA A 51 7.05 5.21 2.85
N LEU A 52 6.19 5.76 2.00
CA LEU A 52 6.11 7.21 1.76
C LEU A 52 5.80 7.99 3.05
N LYS A 53 4.92 7.47 3.90
CA LYS A 53 4.59 8.07 5.19
C LYS A 53 5.78 8.09 6.15
N ARG A 54 6.66 7.09 6.08
CA ARG A 54 7.91 7.03 6.84
C ARG A 54 9.01 7.90 6.25
N GLY A 55 8.80 8.49 5.06
CA GLY A 55 9.82 9.23 4.33
C GLY A 55 10.81 8.32 3.58
N GLU A 56 10.50 7.05 3.45
CA GLU A 56 11.28 6.10 2.65
C GLU A 56 10.85 6.19 1.19
N ASP A 57 11.77 5.90 0.28
CA ASP A 57 11.49 5.84 -1.15
C ASP A 57 11.40 4.38 -1.62
N PRO A 58 10.18 3.83 -1.76
CA PRO A 58 9.99 2.44 -2.13
C PRO A 58 10.38 2.12 -3.58
N TYR A 59 10.44 3.14 -4.44
CA TYR A 59 10.70 2.96 -5.87
C TYR A 59 11.97 3.63 -6.39
N ASN A 60 12.78 4.21 -5.54
CA ASN A 60 13.89 5.07 -5.95
C ASN A 60 13.45 6.25 -6.86
N MET A 61 12.25 6.77 -6.63
CA MET A 61 11.73 7.93 -7.36
C MET A 61 12.34 9.24 -6.88
N LEU A 62 12.85 9.26 -5.66
CA LEU A 62 13.56 10.40 -5.09
C LEU A 62 15.01 10.39 -5.58
N LYS A 63 15.71 11.48 -5.30
CA LYS A 63 17.12 11.61 -5.67
C LYS A 63 17.92 10.41 -5.14
N PRO A 64 18.61 9.67 -6.01
CA PRO A 64 19.40 8.52 -5.58
C PRO A 64 20.53 8.94 -4.64
N LYS A 65 20.91 8.04 -3.75
CA LYS A 65 22.06 8.26 -2.87
C LYS A 65 23.34 8.37 -3.72
N HIS A 66 24.17 9.34 -3.41
CA HIS A 66 25.47 9.47 -4.03
C HIS A 66 26.47 8.52 -3.35
N TYR A 67 27.10 7.71 -4.16
CA TYR A 67 28.22 6.88 -3.78
C TYR A 67 29.47 7.35 -4.52
N THR A 68 30.63 7.22 -3.91
CA THR A 68 31.89 7.64 -4.53
C THR A 68 32.37 6.64 -5.58
N GLY A 69 31.87 5.41 -5.55
CA GLY A 69 32.28 4.34 -6.45
C GLY A 69 33.67 3.79 -6.17
N THR A 70 34.22 4.06 -4.99
CA THR A 70 35.49 3.50 -4.53
C THR A 70 35.30 2.10 -3.94
N LYS A 71 36.41 1.40 -3.67
CA LYS A 71 36.36 0.08 -3.04
C LYS A 71 35.71 0.11 -1.66
N ASP A 72 35.90 1.19 -0.91
CA ASP A 72 35.36 1.36 0.43
C ASP A 72 33.91 1.83 0.43
N ASP A 73 33.53 2.58 -0.62
CA ASP A 73 32.15 3.10 -0.81
C ASP A 73 31.64 2.74 -2.21
N PRO A 74 31.33 1.46 -2.46
CA PRO A 74 30.84 1.03 -3.77
C PRO A 74 29.41 1.49 -4.03
N ASN A 75 29.06 1.61 -5.30
CA ASN A 75 27.68 1.83 -5.71
C ASN A 75 26.83 0.63 -5.35
N ILE A 76 25.83 0.82 -4.49
CA ILE A 76 24.93 -0.24 -4.04
C ILE A 76 23.80 -0.42 -5.04
N VAL A 77 23.64 -1.65 -5.53
CA VAL A 77 22.56 -2.04 -6.44
C VAL A 77 21.68 -3.07 -5.77
N PRO A 78 20.42 -2.78 -5.49
CA PRO A 78 19.49 -3.75 -4.93
C PRO A 78 19.05 -4.75 -5.99
N SER A 79 18.95 -6.02 -5.64
CA SER A 79 18.45 -7.07 -6.54
C SER A 79 17.78 -8.20 -5.76
N VAL A 80 16.72 -8.74 -6.34
CA VAL A 80 16.07 -9.96 -5.84
C VAL A 80 16.83 -11.21 -6.29
N ASN A 81 17.44 -11.14 -7.46
CA ASN A 81 18.20 -12.23 -8.06
C ASN A 81 19.68 -12.20 -7.66
N ASN A 82 20.37 -13.29 -7.92
CA ASN A 82 21.81 -13.41 -7.66
C ASN A 82 22.69 -12.65 -8.65
N GLN A 83 22.10 -12.21 -9.76
CA GLN A 83 22.78 -11.42 -10.79
C GLN A 83 21.82 -10.39 -11.38
N ARG A 84 22.38 -9.25 -11.77
CA ARG A 84 21.64 -8.17 -12.39
C ARG A 84 22.54 -7.46 -13.40
N ILE A 85 21.95 -7.06 -14.52
CA ILE A 85 22.63 -6.19 -15.47
C ILE A 85 22.62 -4.74 -14.96
N VAL A 86 23.74 -4.07 -15.05
CA VAL A 86 23.93 -2.71 -14.58
C VAL A 86 24.55 -1.87 -15.68
N GLY A 87 24.07 -0.65 -15.82
CA GLY A 87 24.63 0.34 -16.73
C GLY A 87 25.43 1.39 -15.97
N CYS A 88 26.64 1.66 -16.40
CA CYS A 88 27.50 2.70 -15.85
C CYS A 88 27.63 3.86 -16.84
N ILE A 89 27.34 5.06 -16.37
CA ILE A 89 27.68 6.31 -17.05
C ILE A 89 28.99 6.79 -16.43
N CYS A 90 30.09 6.55 -17.14
CA CYS A 90 31.42 6.78 -16.59
C CYS A 90 31.76 8.26 -16.35
N GLU A 91 31.19 9.14 -17.17
CA GLU A 91 31.34 10.59 -17.08
C GLU A 91 29.98 11.25 -17.15
N GLU A 92 29.81 12.35 -16.43
CA GLU A 92 28.53 13.06 -16.30
C GLU A 92 27.95 13.52 -17.64
N ASP A 93 28.83 13.92 -18.58
CA ASP A 93 28.44 14.37 -19.91
C ASP A 93 28.44 13.26 -20.97
N ASN A 94 28.69 12.03 -20.56
CA ASN A 94 28.77 10.92 -21.48
C ASN A 94 27.38 10.39 -21.84
N THR A 95 27.09 10.28 -23.14
CA THR A 95 25.83 9.71 -23.63
C THR A 95 25.87 8.18 -23.76
N ALA A 96 27.07 7.58 -23.72
CA ALA A 96 27.26 6.15 -23.82
C ALA A 96 27.14 5.49 -22.44
N VAL A 97 26.39 4.40 -22.39
CA VAL A 97 26.23 3.58 -21.19
C VAL A 97 26.99 2.28 -21.38
N VAL A 98 27.85 1.96 -20.43
CA VAL A 98 28.58 0.69 -20.40
C VAL A 98 27.79 -0.32 -19.58
N TRP A 99 27.34 -1.39 -20.21
CA TRP A 99 26.55 -2.45 -19.57
C TRP A 99 27.44 -3.59 -19.15
N PHE A 100 27.24 -4.10 -17.94
CA PHE A 100 27.92 -5.28 -17.41
C PHE A 100 27.05 -6.03 -16.41
N TRP A 101 27.39 -7.31 -16.22
CA TRP A 101 26.70 -8.14 -15.24
C TRP A 101 27.30 -7.97 -13.85
N LEU A 102 26.44 -7.80 -12.88
CA LEU A 102 26.80 -7.72 -11.48
C LEU A 102 26.28 -9.00 -10.77
N HIS A 103 27.20 -9.69 -10.06
CA HIS A 103 26.91 -10.91 -9.34
C HIS A 103 26.91 -10.66 -7.83
N LYS A 104 26.12 -11.47 -7.11
CA LYS A 104 26.08 -11.44 -5.65
C LYS A 104 27.43 -11.88 -5.07
N GLY A 105 27.88 -11.19 -4.06
CA GLY A 105 29.09 -11.50 -3.32
C GLY A 105 30.10 -10.36 -3.33
N GLU A 106 31.14 -10.50 -4.13
CA GLU A 106 32.22 -9.50 -4.20
C GLU A 106 31.82 -8.26 -4.98
N THR A 107 32.51 -7.15 -4.68
CA THR A 107 32.40 -5.92 -5.48
C THR A 107 33.01 -6.13 -6.84
N GLN A 108 32.29 -5.69 -7.87
CA GLN A 108 32.75 -5.74 -9.25
C GLN A 108 33.03 -4.33 -9.77
N ARG A 109 33.87 -4.24 -10.76
CA ARG A 109 34.29 -2.97 -11.34
C ARG A 109 33.69 -2.77 -12.72
N CYS A 110 33.34 -1.52 -13.03
CA CYS A 110 33.01 -1.15 -14.39
C CYS A 110 34.25 -1.39 -15.31
N PRO A 111 34.07 -2.06 -16.45
CA PRO A 111 35.20 -2.34 -17.34
C PRO A 111 35.82 -1.10 -17.97
N SER A 112 35.10 0.02 -17.99
CA SER A 112 35.56 1.28 -18.57
C SER A 112 36.20 2.22 -17.55
N CYS A 113 35.45 2.65 -16.53
CA CYS A 113 35.94 3.64 -15.56
C CYS A 113 36.51 3.05 -14.26
N GLY A 114 36.28 1.77 -14.02
CA GLY A 114 36.74 1.10 -12.83
C GLY A 114 35.97 1.41 -11.54
N ALA A 115 34.82 2.07 -11.64
CA ALA A 115 33.93 2.29 -10.47
C ALA A 115 33.46 0.96 -9.89
N HIS A 116 33.42 0.88 -8.56
CA HIS A 116 33.03 -0.33 -7.87
C HIS A 116 31.52 -0.37 -7.66
N TYR A 117 30.96 -1.57 -7.85
CA TYR A 117 29.53 -1.86 -7.68
C TYR A 117 29.36 -3.10 -6.82
N LYS A 118 28.35 -3.07 -5.96
CA LYS A 118 28.04 -4.21 -5.09
C LYS A 118 26.54 -4.53 -5.20
N LEU A 119 26.24 -5.80 -5.42
CA LEU A 119 24.86 -6.31 -5.40
C LEU A 119 24.42 -6.59 -3.95
N VAL A 120 23.30 -5.98 -3.56
CA VAL A 120 22.70 -6.19 -2.24
C VAL A 120 21.34 -6.86 -2.43
N PRO A 121 21.03 -7.92 -1.66
CA PRO A 121 19.72 -8.54 -1.73
C PRO A 121 18.65 -7.55 -1.30
N HIS A 122 17.59 -7.51 -2.08
CA HIS A 122 16.40 -6.73 -1.79
C HIS A 122 15.23 -7.70 -1.59
N GLU A 123 14.73 -7.76 -0.37
CA GLU A 123 13.59 -8.60 -0.04
C GLU A 123 12.31 -7.77 -0.17
N HIS A 124 11.39 -8.24 -1.00
CA HIS A 124 10.04 -7.74 -0.99
C HIS A 124 9.27 -8.44 0.13
N HIS A 125 8.89 -7.70 1.13
CA HIS A 125 7.97 -8.21 2.14
C HIS A 125 6.57 -8.27 1.52
N HIS A 126 6.07 -9.48 1.37
CA HIS A 126 4.69 -9.74 0.97
C HIS A 126 3.75 -9.73 2.18
#